data_c152d974242150594281ef3ccfb12e60
#
_entry.id   c152d974242150594281ef3ccfb12e60
#
_cell.length_a   1.000
_cell.length_b   1.000
_cell.length_c   1.000
_cell.angle_alpha   90.00
_cell.angle_beta   90.00
_cell.angle_gamma   90.00
#
_symmetry.space_group_name_H-M   'P 1'
#
loop_
_entity.id
_entity.type
_entity.pdbx_description
1 polymer ?
#
loop_
_entity_poly.entity_id
_entity_poly.type
_entity_poly.pdbx_seq_one_letter_code
_entity_poly.pdbx_strand_id
1 'polypeptide(L)'
;MVNNGIVVFISGRGSNLNAIINAVNDGVIKYPISAVVSDRYCEGVEISRKNKLNTLIIDHKKFKSKLSFEKEIIKKIKPLNPNLIVLAGFMQILSISFIKEFKSKIINIHPSLLPSFKGLNTHARAKEAGVLIHGCTIHFVNEEI
;
A
#
# COMPACT_ATOMS: atom_id res chain seq x y z
N MET A 1 4.31 17.78 -15.81
CA MET A 1 4.63 16.44 -16.34
C MET A 1 3.64 15.43 -15.75
N VAL A 2 2.97 14.69 -16.60
CA VAL A 2 2.05 13.64 -16.15
C VAL A 2 2.89 12.47 -15.68
N ASN A 3 3.05 12.31 -14.38
CA ASN A 3 3.89 11.28 -13.79
C ASN A 3 3.07 9.99 -13.60
N ASN A 4 2.70 9.37 -14.72
CA ASN A 4 1.91 8.13 -14.74
C ASN A 4 2.75 6.97 -14.20
N GLY A 5 2.70 6.70 -12.93
CA GLY A 5 3.46 5.65 -12.28
C GLY A 5 2.66 4.96 -11.18
N ILE A 6 3.39 4.21 -10.35
CA ILE A 6 2.84 3.49 -9.22
C ILE A 6 3.07 4.31 -7.95
N VAL A 7 2.06 4.41 -7.09
CA VAL A 7 2.20 4.91 -5.72
C VAL A 7 2.09 3.74 -4.75
N VAL A 8 3.09 3.56 -3.90
CA VAL A 8 3.16 2.43 -2.96
C VAL A 8 2.93 2.93 -1.54
N PHE A 9 1.96 2.34 -0.84
CA PHE A 9 1.61 2.65 0.54
C PHE A 9 2.19 1.62 1.48
N ILE A 10 2.85 2.08 2.53
CA ILE A 10 3.54 1.24 3.53
C ILE A 10 3.28 1.71 4.95
N SER A 11 3.45 0.82 5.93
CA SER A 11 3.43 1.15 7.38
C SER A 11 4.52 0.42 8.18
N GLY A 12 5.33 -0.44 7.56
CA GLY A 12 6.23 -1.33 8.27
C GLY A 12 7.56 -1.59 7.58
N ARG A 13 8.04 -2.83 7.64
CA ARG A 13 9.36 -3.26 7.19
C ARG A 13 9.68 -2.98 5.71
N GLY A 14 8.68 -2.89 4.86
CA GLY A 14 8.87 -2.57 3.44
C GLY A 14 9.38 -3.72 2.58
N SER A 15 9.19 -4.97 2.98
CA SER A 15 9.59 -6.15 2.18
C SER A 15 8.90 -6.19 0.82
N ASN A 16 7.59 -5.92 0.77
CA ASN A 16 6.85 -5.83 -0.48
C ASN A 16 7.27 -4.61 -1.31
N LEU A 17 7.55 -3.45 -0.66
CA LEU A 17 8.11 -2.29 -1.35
C LEU A 17 9.43 -2.64 -2.02
N ASN A 18 10.33 -3.32 -1.30
CA ASN A 18 11.62 -3.71 -1.84
C ASN A 18 11.48 -4.67 -3.05
N ALA A 19 10.54 -5.61 -2.99
CA ALA A 19 10.23 -6.49 -4.12
C ALA A 19 9.72 -5.71 -5.33
N ILE A 20 8.86 -4.71 -5.13
CA ILE A 20 8.36 -3.84 -6.21
C ILE A 20 9.51 -3.01 -6.81
N ILE A 21 10.40 -2.44 -5.98
CA ILE A 21 11.58 -1.70 -6.45
C ILE A 21 12.45 -2.58 -7.34
N ASN A 22 12.76 -3.80 -6.90
CA ASN A 22 13.56 -4.73 -7.68
C ASN A 22 12.87 -5.07 -9.02
N ALA A 23 11.57 -5.35 -9.01
CA ALA A 23 10.83 -5.66 -10.23
C ALA A 23 10.78 -4.47 -11.22
N VAL A 24 10.79 -3.24 -10.73
CA VAL A 24 10.92 -2.03 -11.57
C VAL A 24 12.33 -1.93 -12.14
N ASN A 25 13.36 -2.12 -11.32
CA ASN A 25 14.77 -2.05 -11.74
C ASN A 25 15.11 -3.14 -12.77
N ASP A 26 14.54 -4.33 -12.62
CA ASP A 26 14.70 -5.46 -13.54
C ASP A 26 13.85 -5.32 -14.81
N GLY A 27 13.05 -4.25 -14.93
CA GLY A 27 12.19 -4.01 -16.09
C GLY A 27 10.97 -4.93 -16.19
N VAL A 28 10.68 -5.72 -15.15
CA VAL A 28 9.46 -6.55 -15.06
C VAL A 28 8.23 -5.65 -14.93
N ILE A 29 8.31 -4.63 -14.07
CA ILE A 29 7.32 -3.57 -13.97
C ILE A 29 7.80 -2.38 -14.78
N LYS A 30 7.06 -2.03 -15.83
CA LYS A 30 7.44 -0.97 -16.78
C LYS A 30 7.06 0.45 -16.33
N TYR A 31 6.28 0.57 -15.26
CA TYR A 31 5.90 1.86 -14.69
C TYR A 31 6.83 2.25 -13.56
N PRO A 32 7.29 3.50 -13.48
CA PRO A 32 8.12 3.96 -12.36
C PRO A 32 7.32 4.05 -11.06
N ILE A 33 8.01 4.00 -9.94
CA ILE A 33 7.42 4.36 -8.64
C ILE A 33 7.42 5.89 -8.53
N SER A 34 6.25 6.50 -8.62
CA SER A 34 6.07 7.96 -8.55
C SER A 34 6.17 8.50 -7.14
N ALA A 35 5.72 7.73 -6.16
CA ALA A 35 5.86 8.06 -4.75
C ALA A 35 5.71 6.82 -3.85
N VAL A 36 6.28 6.91 -2.67
CA VAL A 36 6.03 6.01 -1.54
C VAL A 36 5.36 6.82 -0.44
N VAL A 37 4.19 6.37 0.01
CA VAL A 37 3.43 7.01 1.09
C VAL A 37 3.51 6.14 2.34
N SER A 38 3.87 6.74 3.46
CA SER A 38 3.87 6.06 4.76
C SER A 38 3.06 6.83 5.78
N ASP A 39 2.26 6.12 6.59
CA ASP A 39 1.46 6.69 7.68
C ASP A 39 2.27 6.91 8.97
N ARG A 40 3.55 6.55 8.95
CA ARG A 40 4.50 6.67 10.05
C ARG A 40 5.94 6.52 9.57
N TYR A 41 6.89 6.87 10.44
CA TYR A 41 8.28 6.50 10.20
C TYR A 41 8.49 5.00 10.41
N CYS A 42 9.12 4.29 9.48
CA CYS A 42 9.34 2.85 9.52
C CYS A 42 10.53 2.43 8.62
N GLU A 43 10.96 1.17 8.72
CA GLU A 43 12.07 0.63 7.90
C GLU A 43 11.83 0.80 6.40
N GLY A 44 10.59 0.65 5.94
CA GLY A 44 10.23 0.87 4.54
C GLY A 44 10.51 2.29 4.05
N VAL A 45 10.46 3.29 4.93
CA VAL A 45 10.86 4.67 4.62
C VAL A 45 12.35 4.74 4.33
N GLU A 46 13.18 4.03 5.08
CA GLU A 46 14.63 3.98 4.83
C GLU A 46 14.95 3.27 3.50
N ILE A 47 14.23 2.19 3.18
CA ILE A 47 14.36 1.51 1.88
C ILE A 47 14.00 2.48 0.76
N SER A 48 12.91 3.21 0.88
CA SER A 48 12.47 4.21 -0.10
C SER A 48 13.53 5.30 -0.33
N ARG A 49 14.08 5.85 0.75
CA ARG A 49 15.10 6.90 0.71
C ARG A 49 16.41 6.43 0.11
N LYS A 50 16.88 5.23 0.49
CA LYS A 50 18.08 4.61 -0.09
C LYS A 50 17.97 4.44 -1.61
N ASN A 51 16.78 4.18 -2.10
CA ASN A 51 16.49 4.07 -3.53
C ASN A 51 16.14 5.42 -4.18
N LYS A 52 16.32 6.55 -3.47
CA LYS A 52 16.06 7.91 -3.95
C LYS A 52 14.65 8.13 -4.47
N LEU A 53 13.68 7.42 -3.90
CA LEU A 53 12.26 7.55 -4.26
C LEU A 53 11.64 8.77 -3.56
N ASN A 54 10.65 9.37 -4.21
CA ASN A 54 9.83 10.42 -3.60
C ASN A 54 9.05 9.82 -2.43
N THR A 55 9.45 10.17 -1.20
CA THR A 55 8.94 9.57 0.04
C THR A 55 8.11 10.58 0.81
N LEU A 56 6.82 10.28 0.96
CA LEU A 56 5.84 11.10 1.65
C LEU A 56 5.48 10.44 3.00
N ILE A 57 5.95 11.01 4.09
CA ILE A 57 5.58 10.57 5.44
C ILE A 57 4.44 11.46 5.91
N ILE A 58 3.25 10.88 6.03
CA ILE A 58 2.04 11.56 6.47
C ILE A 58 1.57 10.85 7.74
N ASP A 59 2.08 11.31 8.89
CA ASP A 59 1.80 10.67 10.17
C ASP A 59 0.33 10.83 10.56
N HIS A 60 -0.41 9.71 10.54
CA HIS A 60 -1.84 9.69 10.83
C HIS A 60 -2.19 10.23 12.22
N LYS A 61 -1.27 10.11 13.19
CA LYS A 61 -1.46 10.62 14.56
C LYS A 61 -1.50 12.14 14.66
N LYS A 62 -1.01 12.84 13.64
CA LYS A 62 -1.01 14.30 13.58
C LYS A 62 -2.34 14.89 13.10
N PHE A 63 -3.28 14.06 12.72
CA PHE A 63 -4.58 14.48 12.19
C PHE A 63 -5.70 14.21 13.19
N LYS A 64 -6.64 15.14 13.26
CA LYS A 64 -7.81 15.03 14.16
C LYS A 64 -8.83 14.00 13.72
N SER A 65 -8.80 13.60 12.43
CA SER A 65 -9.73 12.63 11.87
C SER A 65 -9.09 11.88 10.70
N LYS A 66 -9.59 10.68 10.45
CA LYS A 66 -9.24 9.88 9.27
C LYS A 66 -9.45 10.67 7.97
N LEU A 67 -10.55 11.41 7.90
CA LEU A 67 -10.87 12.20 6.70
C LEU A 67 -9.83 13.30 6.43
N SER A 68 -9.35 14.00 7.47
CA SER A 68 -8.32 15.02 7.31
C SER A 68 -6.97 14.42 6.90
N PHE A 69 -6.62 13.25 7.43
CA PHE A 69 -5.45 12.47 7.04
C PHE A 69 -5.52 12.06 5.56
N GLU A 70 -6.63 11.47 5.15
CA GLU A 70 -6.82 11.03 3.76
C GLU A 70 -6.85 12.19 2.76
N LYS A 71 -7.44 13.32 3.12
CA LYS A 71 -7.42 14.54 2.29
C LYS A 71 -5.99 15.03 2.04
N GLU A 72 -5.11 14.97 3.03
CA GLU A 72 -3.72 15.35 2.84
C GLU A 72 -2.99 14.37 1.91
N ILE A 73 -3.25 13.07 2.02
CA ILE A 73 -2.72 12.08 1.08
C ILE A 73 -3.20 12.38 -0.34
N ILE A 74 -4.51 12.53 -0.53
CA ILE A 74 -5.11 12.83 -1.84
C ILE A 74 -4.47 14.08 -2.46
N LYS A 75 -4.34 15.15 -1.68
CA LYS A 75 -3.71 16.41 -2.12
C LYS A 75 -2.31 16.20 -2.68
N LYS A 76 -1.53 15.28 -2.09
CA LYS A 76 -0.15 15.03 -2.49
C LYS A 76 -0.02 14.06 -3.65
N ILE A 77 -0.87 13.04 -3.74
CA ILE A 77 -0.70 12.00 -4.75
C ILE A 77 -1.59 12.20 -6.00
N LYS A 78 -2.69 12.92 -5.89
CA LYS A 78 -3.58 13.19 -7.04
C LYS A 78 -2.87 13.90 -8.19
N PRO A 79 -1.99 14.92 -7.95
CA PRO A 79 -1.22 15.56 -9.01
C PRO A 79 -0.25 14.62 -9.74
N LEU A 80 0.16 13.52 -9.11
CA LEU A 80 1.02 12.51 -9.72
C LEU A 80 0.26 11.63 -10.73
N ASN A 81 -1.06 11.72 -10.77
CA ASN A 81 -1.94 10.92 -11.63
C ASN A 81 -1.57 9.43 -11.67
N PRO A 82 -1.59 8.72 -10.54
CA PRO A 82 -1.10 7.35 -10.46
C PRO A 82 -1.91 6.42 -11.37
N ASN A 83 -1.23 5.52 -12.07
CA ASN A 83 -1.87 4.41 -12.79
C ASN A 83 -2.37 3.35 -11.81
N LEU A 84 -1.62 3.14 -10.72
CA LEU A 84 -1.93 2.15 -9.70
C LEU A 84 -1.48 2.63 -8.33
N ILE A 85 -2.28 2.36 -7.32
CA ILE A 85 -1.94 2.49 -5.91
C ILE A 85 -1.82 1.08 -5.33
N VAL A 86 -0.68 0.76 -4.74
CA VAL A 86 -0.40 -0.55 -4.13
C VAL A 86 -0.34 -0.40 -2.62
N LEU A 87 -1.25 -1.05 -1.91
CA LEU A 87 -1.20 -1.15 -0.47
C LEU A 87 -0.26 -2.32 -0.10
N ALA A 88 0.98 -2.01 0.22
CA ALA A 88 2.04 -2.96 0.50
C ALA A 88 2.31 -3.07 2.01
N GLY A 89 1.35 -3.59 2.75
CA GLY A 89 1.39 -3.64 4.21
C GLY A 89 1.00 -2.30 4.86
N PHE A 90 0.09 -1.56 4.25
CA PHE A 90 -0.48 -0.34 4.81
C PHE A 90 -1.51 -0.68 5.88
N MET A 91 -1.37 -0.11 7.07
CA MET A 91 -2.15 -0.49 8.26
C MET A 91 -3.43 0.33 8.45
N GLN A 92 -3.67 1.36 7.64
CA GLN A 92 -4.89 2.14 7.71
C GLN A 92 -5.94 1.58 6.75
N ILE A 93 -7.18 1.47 7.24
CA ILE A 93 -8.33 1.15 6.38
C ILE A 93 -8.72 2.42 5.64
N LEU A 94 -8.76 2.38 4.32
CA LEU A 94 -9.16 3.52 3.51
C LEU A 94 -10.68 3.75 3.56
N SER A 95 -11.10 5.01 3.53
CA SER A 95 -12.52 5.34 3.46
C SER A 95 -13.09 5.12 2.05
N ILE A 96 -14.40 4.98 1.98
CA ILE A 96 -15.13 4.90 0.69
C ILE A 96 -14.85 6.13 -0.18
N SER A 97 -14.76 7.32 0.43
CA SER A 97 -14.46 8.55 -0.30
C SER A 97 -13.06 8.53 -0.92
N PHE A 98 -12.05 8.00 -0.22
CA PHE A 98 -10.72 7.81 -0.77
C PHE A 98 -10.71 6.81 -1.92
N ILE A 99 -11.39 5.67 -1.75
CA ILE A 99 -11.49 4.62 -2.78
C ILE A 99 -12.16 5.17 -4.05
N LYS A 100 -13.22 5.96 -3.90
CA LYS A 100 -13.92 6.60 -5.02
C LYS A 100 -13.04 7.59 -5.79
N GLU A 101 -12.16 8.31 -5.09
CA GLU A 101 -11.24 9.26 -5.71
C GLU A 101 -10.26 8.57 -6.68
N PHE A 102 -9.82 7.35 -6.34
CA PHE A 102 -8.87 6.55 -7.14
C PHE A 102 -9.51 5.27 -7.68
N LYS A 103 -10.72 5.39 -8.19
CA LYS A 103 -11.58 4.29 -8.63
C LYS A 103 -10.84 3.27 -9.52
N SER A 104 -10.92 1.99 -9.15
CA SER A 104 -10.31 0.85 -9.86
C SER A 104 -8.78 0.88 -9.99
N LYS A 105 -8.10 1.72 -9.20
CA LYS A 105 -6.63 1.88 -9.24
C LYS A 105 -5.95 1.43 -7.95
N ILE A 106 -6.66 0.83 -7.00
CA ILE A 106 -6.10 0.43 -5.71
C ILE A 106 -6.10 -1.10 -5.62
N ILE A 107 -4.92 -1.67 -5.37
CA ILE A 107 -4.76 -3.08 -5.03
C ILE A 107 -4.15 -3.24 -3.65
N ASN A 108 -4.49 -4.35 -2.98
CA ASN A 108 -3.99 -4.71 -1.67
C ASN A 108 -3.40 -6.11 -1.69
N ILE A 109 -2.37 -6.33 -0.88
CA ILE A 109 -1.81 -7.64 -0.60
C ILE A 109 -2.35 -8.07 0.76
N HIS A 110 -3.19 -9.10 0.79
CA HIS A 110 -3.70 -9.69 2.02
C HIS A 110 -2.93 -10.98 2.33
N PRO A 111 -2.38 -11.14 3.55
CA PRO A 111 -1.50 -12.25 3.90
C PRO A 111 -2.27 -13.54 4.24
N SER A 112 -3.27 -13.90 3.44
CA SER A 112 -3.97 -15.17 3.49
C SER A 112 -4.59 -15.53 2.13
N LEU A 113 -4.99 -16.78 1.96
CA LEU A 113 -5.80 -17.22 0.83
C LEU A 113 -7.26 -16.88 1.11
N LEU A 114 -7.69 -15.67 0.70
CA LEU A 114 -9.08 -15.23 0.87
C LEU A 114 -10.06 -16.20 0.18
N PRO A 115 -11.23 -16.43 0.77
CA PRO A 115 -11.84 -15.79 1.94
C PRO A 115 -11.39 -16.32 3.31
N SER A 116 -10.40 -17.23 3.36
CA SER A 116 -9.88 -17.77 4.62
C SER A 116 -9.04 -16.72 5.36
N PHE A 117 -9.14 -16.73 6.69
CA PHE A 117 -8.34 -15.90 7.59
C PHE A 117 -8.37 -14.40 7.26
N LYS A 118 -9.56 -13.83 7.07
CA LYS A 118 -9.74 -12.39 6.94
C LYS A 118 -9.24 -11.65 8.18
N GLY A 119 -8.79 -10.40 8.02
CA GLY A 119 -8.35 -9.55 9.11
C GLY A 119 -6.90 -9.79 9.52
N LEU A 120 -6.59 -9.59 10.80
CA LEU A 120 -5.22 -9.61 11.34
C LEU A 120 -4.75 -11.02 11.76
N ASN A 121 -3.43 -11.12 12.02
CA ASN A 121 -2.79 -12.33 12.55
C ASN A 121 -3.03 -13.60 11.72
N THR A 122 -3.08 -13.46 10.41
CA THR A 122 -3.45 -14.54 9.48
C THR A 122 -2.54 -15.74 9.57
N HIS A 123 -1.21 -15.54 9.69
CA HIS A 123 -0.24 -16.63 9.78
C HIS A 123 -0.39 -17.44 11.10
N ALA A 124 -0.57 -16.74 12.22
CA ALA A 124 -0.77 -17.39 13.52
C ALA A 124 -2.07 -18.22 13.51
N ARG A 125 -3.16 -17.64 13.01
CA ARG A 125 -4.47 -18.30 12.89
C ARG A 125 -4.44 -19.50 11.94
N ALA A 126 -3.74 -19.40 10.82
CA ALA A 126 -3.56 -20.49 9.88
C ALA A 126 -2.78 -21.66 10.53
N LYS A 127 -1.71 -21.34 11.27
CA LYS A 127 -0.93 -22.34 12.01
C LYS A 127 -1.76 -23.02 13.10
N GLU A 128 -2.52 -22.26 13.89
CA GLU A 128 -3.40 -22.77 14.92
C GLU A 128 -4.51 -23.66 14.35
N ALA A 129 -5.07 -23.29 13.19
CA ALA A 129 -6.06 -24.10 12.49
C ALA A 129 -5.50 -25.37 11.83
N GLY A 130 -4.16 -25.57 11.85
CA GLY A 130 -3.52 -26.75 11.29
C GLY A 130 -3.63 -26.89 9.78
N VAL A 131 -3.86 -25.79 9.03
CA VAL A 131 -3.94 -25.87 7.56
C VAL A 131 -2.56 -26.18 6.97
N LEU A 132 -2.53 -27.02 5.96
CA LEU A 132 -1.30 -27.44 5.27
C LEU A 132 -0.88 -26.45 4.18
N ILE A 133 -1.80 -25.63 3.67
CA ILE A 133 -1.58 -24.66 2.61
C ILE A 133 -1.95 -23.28 3.12
N HIS A 134 -1.04 -22.33 2.96
CA HIS A 134 -1.25 -20.93 3.28
C HIS A 134 -0.58 -20.05 2.23
N GLY A 135 -1.00 -18.79 2.11
CA GLY A 135 -0.44 -17.90 1.10
C GLY A 135 -0.95 -16.47 1.24
N CYS A 136 -0.98 -15.75 0.13
CA CYS A 136 -1.49 -14.39 0.07
C CYS A 136 -2.45 -14.21 -1.11
N THR A 137 -3.24 -13.15 -1.03
CA THR A 137 -4.18 -12.75 -2.08
C THR A 137 -3.89 -11.30 -2.47
N ILE A 138 -3.74 -11.06 -3.77
CA ILE A 138 -3.74 -9.71 -4.32
C ILE A 138 -5.12 -9.45 -4.89
N HIS A 139 -5.76 -8.37 -4.46
CA HIS A 139 -7.12 -8.04 -4.88
C HIS A 139 -7.28 -6.53 -5.07
N PHE A 140 -8.23 -6.15 -5.91
CA PHE A 140 -8.65 -4.75 -5.98
C PHE A 140 -9.39 -4.37 -4.71
N VAL A 141 -9.15 -3.13 -4.26
CA VAL A 141 -9.88 -2.54 -3.14
C VAL A 141 -11.11 -1.83 -3.69
N ASN A 142 -12.27 -2.23 -3.23
CA ASN A 142 -13.56 -1.66 -3.58
C ASN A 142 -14.33 -1.19 -2.34
N GLU A 143 -15.56 -0.73 -2.53
CA GLU A 143 -16.41 -0.19 -1.46
C GLU A 143 -16.97 -1.28 -0.51
N GLU A 144 -16.78 -2.55 -0.84
CA GLU A 144 -17.38 -3.70 -0.12
C GLU A 144 -16.45 -4.32 0.93
N ILE A 145 -15.22 -3.81 1.08
CA ILE A 145 -14.21 -4.37 2.00
C ILE A 145 -13.96 -3.43 3.18
#